data_f3cd6b957044018537ddd0d91cda1f3d
#
_entry.id   f3cd6b957044018537ddd0d91cda1f3d
#
_cell.length_a   1.000
_cell.length_b   1.000
_cell.length_c   1.000
_cell.angle_alpha   90.00
_cell.angle_beta   90.00
_cell.angle_gamma   90.00
#
_symmetry.space_group_name_H-M   'P 1'
#
loop_
_entity.id
_entity.type
_entity.pdbx_description
1 polymer ?
#
loop_
_entity_poly.entity_id
_entity_poly.type
_entity_poly.pdbx_seq_one_letter_code
_entity_poly.pdbx_strand_id
1 'polypeptide(L)'
;MNKKKIAILGIKFFPSQGGTSRVSEDLVTQLHERYEFTMYCYKHPKAENYIPGVKVVAFPKLPGGVIGVFLFYLRCTLHMLRTGDFDLVHVHKTDAAFFIPMLARKFKVVATSHEAPYKRDKWSGFTKRYFRWMENIFMKSDAHLTSISAPLSQYYLEKFGRKVQYIPNGVDIHMNPDFDAADQLLAEHQIDGPFVFFAARRVMATKGPHHMLKALKRIDYKGHIVIAGDTTELPAFTRELEELSKGLNVHFIGMIRNKDLLMAMVQRAERFIFPSETEGMSIMLLEVTNLGTPIIASDIPENTAVFDEQDMLFFRNKDVEDLAEKFLWAEANPEVMHQRALHAQQRVATEYNRELIAEQYAEMYDALMGIEKVS
;
A
#
# COMPACT_ATOMS: atom_id res chain seq x y z
N MET A 1 -23.34 -23.08 12.82
CA MET A 1 -24.00 -21.82 12.39
C MET A 1 -23.58 -21.52 10.96
N ASN A 2 -24.48 -20.97 10.13
CA ASN A 2 -24.07 -20.52 8.79
C ASN A 2 -23.10 -19.33 8.92
N LYS A 3 -21.98 -19.36 8.16
CA LYS A 3 -21.04 -18.22 8.12
C LYS A 3 -21.76 -16.96 7.67
N LYS A 4 -21.43 -15.82 8.26
CA LYS A 4 -21.91 -14.52 7.81
C LYS A 4 -21.31 -14.14 6.45
N LYS A 5 -22.11 -13.50 5.61
CA LYS A 5 -21.77 -13.19 4.22
C LYS A 5 -21.31 -11.75 4.07
N ILE A 6 -20.10 -11.56 3.59
CA ILE A 6 -19.48 -10.25 3.43
C ILE A 6 -19.13 -10.02 1.95
N ALA A 7 -19.60 -8.91 1.38
CA ALA A 7 -19.19 -8.48 0.05
C ALA A 7 -18.07 -7.43 0.12
N ILE A 8 -17.06 -7.56 -0.74
CA ILE A 8 -15.95 -6.61 -0.87
C ILE A 8 -16.13 -5.82 -2.18
N LEU A 9 -16.25 -4.51 -2.06
CA LEU A 9 -16.37 -3.55 -3.17
C LEU A 9 -15.23 -2.51 -3.10
N GLY A 10 -14.89 -1.90 -4.23
CA GLY A 10 -13.87 -0.83 -4.28
C GLY A 10 -12.49 -1.30 -4.68
N ILE A 11 -12.30 -2.61 -4.85
CA ILE A 11 -11.10 -3.20 -5.45
C ILE A 11 -11.27 -3.32 -6.97
N LYS A 12 -10.15 -3.42 -7.67
CA LYS A 12 -10.16 -3.56 -9.14
C LYS A 12 -9.64 -4.92 -9.59
N PHE A 13 -8.70 -5.50 -8.87
CA PHE A 13 -8.00 -6.71 -9.25
C PHE A 13 -8.02 -7.73 -8.12
N PHE A 14 -8.31 -8.97 -8.49
CA PHE A 14 -8.20 -10.15 -7.65
C PHE A 14 -7.80 -11.33 -8.56
N PRO A 15 -6.63 -11.93 -8.39
CA PRO A 15 -5.55 -11.59 -7.43
C PRO A 15 -5.07 -10.14 -7.52
N SER A 16 -4.52 -9.63 -6.43
CA SER A 16 -4.19 -8.23 -6.28
C SER A 16 -3.07 -7.77 -7.22
N GLN A 17 -3.23 -6.55 -7.75
CA GLN A 17 -2.23 -5.89 -8.59
C GLN A 17 -1.90 -4.48 -8.07
N GLY A 18 -2.14 -4.19 -6.79
CA GLY A 18 -1.88 -2.88 -6.21
C GLY A 18 -2.35 -2.76 -4.77
N GLY A 19 -1.88 -1.76 -4.06
CA GLY A 19 -1.99 -1.62 -2.61
C GLY A 19 -3.38 -1.90 -2.03
N THR A 20 -4.42 -1.20 -2.49
CA THR A 20 -5.79 -1.39 -1.95
C THR A 20 -6.33 -2.81 -2.21
N SER A 21 -6.09 -3.37 -3.41
CA SER A 21 -6.51 -4.75 -3.71
C SER A 21 -5.75 -5.75 -2.85
N ARG A 22 -4.49 -5.48 -2.54
CA ARG A 22 -3.67 -6.32 -1.68
C ARG A 22 -4.16 -6.31 -0.24
N VAL A 23 -4.47 -5.14 0.33
CA VAL A 23 -5.06 -5.04 1.68
C VAL A 23 -6.34 -5.87 1.77
N SER A 24 -7.21 -5.80 0.76
CA SER A 24 -8.46 -6.57 0.75
C SER A 24 -8.22 -8.06 0.56
N GLU A 25 -7.22 -8.44 -0.24
CA GLU A 25 -6.83 -9.84 -0.45
C GLU A 25 -6.26 -10.44 0.84
N ASP A 26 -5.34 -9.74 1.50
CA ASP A 26 -4.76 -10.17 2.77
C ASP A 26 -5.84 -10.36 3.84
N LEU A 27 -6.78 -9.39 3.95
CA LEU A 27 -7.92 -9.48 4.86
C LEU A 27 -8.80 -10.72 4.59
N VAL A 28 -9.15 -10.95 3.32
CA VAL A 28 -9.98 -12.10 2.93
C VAL A 28 -9.23 -13.40 3.13
N THR A 29 -7.93 -13.45 2.84
CA THR A 29 -7.09 -14.62 3.09
C THR A 29 -7.07 -15.03 4.57
N GLN A 30 -7.02 -14.05 5.48
CA GLN A 30 -7.03 -14.32 6.92
C GLN A 30 -8.41 -14.73 7.46
N LEU A 31 -9.48 -14.21 6.87
CA LEU A 31 -10.83 -14.35 7.45
C LEU A 31 -11.79 -15.25 6.67
N HIS A 32 -11.38 -15.88 5.54
CA HIS A 32 -12.27 -16.69 4.70
C HIS A 32 -12.80 -17.96 5.40
N GLU A 33 -12.11 -18.43 6.41
CA GLU A 33 -12.62 -19.53 7.23
C GLU A 33 -13.72 -19.09 8.21
N ARG A 34 -13.71 -17.80 8.64
CA ARG A 34 -14.68 -17.23 9.59
C ARG A 34 -15.94 -16.70 8.88
N TYR A 35 -15.78 -16.09 7.70
CA TYR A 35 -16.86 -15.49 6.93
C TYR A 35 -16.93 -16.03 5.49
N GLU A 36 -18.11 -15.94 4.87
CA GLU A 36 -18.30 -16.21 3.44
C GLU A 36 -18.09 -14.94 2.64
N PHE A 37 -16.95 -14.81 1.96
CA PHE A 37 -16.62 -13.62 1.18
C PHE A 37 -17.09 -13.71 -0.26
N THR A 38 -17.52 -12.55 -0.80
CA THR A 38 -17.75 -12.34 -2.25
C THR A 38 -16.96 -11.12 -2.71
N MET A 39 -15.98 -11.34 -3.60
CA MET A 39 -15.10 -10.32 -4.14
C MET A 39 -15.67 -9.74 -5.44
N TYR A 40 -15.87 -8.42 -5.50
CA TYR A 40 -16.29 -7.73 -6.73
C TYR A 40 -15.09 -7.07 -7.40
N CYS A 41 -14.69 -7.60 -8.57
CA CYS A 41 -13.47 -7.17 -9.26
C CYS A 41 -13.61 -7.16 -10.79
N TYR A 42 -12.56 -6.72 -11.48
CA TYR A 42 -12.45 -6.91 -12.94
C TYR A 42 -12.20 -8.37 -13.29
N LYS A 43 -12.69 -8.80 -14.47
CA LYS A 43 -12.40 -10.14 -15.00
C LYS A 43 -10.88 -10.37 -15.06
N HIS A 44 -10.46 -11.48 -14.48
CA HIS A 44 -9.07 -11.93 -14.50
C HIS A 44 -9.03 -13.47 -14.57
N PRO A 45 -8.21 -14.09 -15.44
CA PRO A 45 -8.21 -15.54 -15.64
C PRO A 45 -7.94 -16.37 -14.36
N LYS A 46 -7.19 -15.80 -13.41
CA LYS A 46 -6.80 -16.46 -12.15
C LYS A 46 -7.70 -16.07 -10.96
N ALA A 47 -8.82 -15.38 -11.17
CA ALA A 47 -9.65 -14.90 -10.06
C ALA A 47 -10.50 -15.99 -9.43
N GLU A 48 -11.03 -16.90 -10.27
CA GLU A 48 -11.86 -18.00 -9.80
C GLU A 48 -11.01 -19.03 -9.04
N ASN A 49 -11.48 -19.46 -7.87
CA ASN A 49 -10.80 -20.42 -6.97
C ASN A 49 -9.40 -20.02 -6.50
N TYR A 50 -9.05 -18.75 -6.56
CA TYR A 50 -7.74 -18.24 -6.10
C TYR A 50 -7.57 -18.41 -4.58
N ILE A 51 -8.62 -18.08 -3.80
CA ILE A 51 -8.71 -18.43 -2.38
C ILE A 51 -9.87 -19.42 -2.23
N PRO A 52 -9.66 -20.61 -1.65
CA PRO A 52 -10.72 -21.61 -1.46
C PRO A 52 -11.92 -21.03 -0.73
N GLY A 53 -13.14 -21.30 -1.22
CA GLY A 53 -14.38 -20.84 -0.60
C GLY A 53 -14.75 -19.36 -0.79
N VAL A 54 -13.88 -18.57 -1.41
CA VAL A 54 -14.18 -17.17 -1.73
C VAL A 54 -14.87 -17.07 -3.08
N LYS A 55 -16.08 -16.48 -3.09
CA LYS A 55 -16.83 -16.22 -4.33
C LYS A 55 -16.29 -15.00 -5.06
N VAL A 56 -16.28 -15.04 -6.38
CA VAL A 56 -15.84 -13.91 -7.22
C VAL A 56 -16.95 -13.52 -8.19
N VAL A 57 -17.33 -12.24 -8.16
CA VAL A 57 -18.22 -11.62 -9.14
C VAL A 57 -17.41 -10.64 -9.97
N ALA A 58 -17.11 -11.01 -11.20
CA ALA A 58 -16.20 -10.28 -12.06
C ALA A 58 -16.90 -9.61 -13.25
N PHE A 59 -16.61 -8.33 -13.47
CA PHE A 59 -17.09 -7.55 -14.62
C PHE A 59 -15.95 -7.11 -15.52
N PRO A 60 -16.22 -6.93 -16.84
CA PRO A 60 -15.20 -6.41 -17.75
C PRO A 60 -14.75 -5.00 -17.33
N LYS A 61 -13.46 -4.71 -17.51
CA LYS A 61 -12.94 -3.35 -17.39
C LYS A 61 -13.52 -2.49 -18.51
N LEU A 62 -14.10 -1.35 -18.15
CA LEU A 62 -14.62 -0.39 -19.11
C LEU A 62 -13.58 0.70 -19.41
N PRO A 63 -13.51 1.19 -20.66
CA PRO A 63 -12.68 2.34 -21.01
C PRO A 63 -13.21 3.63 -20.34
N GLY A 64 -12.46 4.74 -20.42
CA GLY A 64 -12.92 6.04 -19.96
C GLY A 64 -12.41 6.44 -18.56
N GLY A 65 -11.33 5.83 -18.07
CA GLY A 65 -10.66 6.27 -16.84
C GLY A 65 -11.60 6.30 -15.62
N VAL A 66 -11.84 7.49 -15.04
CA VAL A 66 -12.71 7.67 -13.86
C VAL A 66 -14.14 7.26 -14.14
N ILE A 67 -14.67 7.57 -15.34
CA ILE A 67 -16.04 7.20 -15.74
C ILE A 67 -16.17 5.68 -15.86
N GLY A 68 -15.21 5.00 -16.48
CA GLY A 68 -15.21 3.55 -16.57
C GLY A 68 -15.18 2.86 -15.21
N VAL A 69 -14.44 3.42 -14.25
CA VAL A 69 -14.42 2.95 -12.86
C VAL A 69 -15.77 3.19 -12.16
N PHE A 70 -16.37 4.35 -12.34
CA PHE A 70 -17.69 4.66 -11.78
C PHE A 70 -18.77 3.68 -12.30
N LEU A 71 -18.80 3.43 -13.62
CA LEU A 71 -19.72 2.47 -14.22
C LEU A 71 -19.49 1.02 -13.75
N PHE A 72 -18.24 0.67 -13.47
CA PHE A 72 -17.92 -0.62 -12.86
C PHE A 72 -18.54 -0.73 -11.45
N TYR A 73 -18.34 0.27 -10.59
CA TYR A 73 -18.94 0.27 -9.25
C TYR A 73 -20.47 0.30 -9.30
N LEU A 74 -21.05 1.01 -10.25
CA LEU A 74 -22.50 0.99 -10.48
C LEU A 74 -23.00 -0.42 -10.79
N ARG A 75 -22.35 -1.15 -11.71
CA ARG A 75 -22.70 -2.54 -12.03
C ARG A 75 -22.58 -3.46 -10.83
N CYS A 76 -21.50 -3.35 -10.06
CA CYS A 76 -21.30 -4.12 -8.84
C CYS A 76 -22.43 -3.85 -7.85
N THR A 77 -22.76 -2.57 -7.60
CA THR A 77 -23.81 -2.15 -6.67
C THR A 77 -25.19 -2.67 -7.10
N LEU A 78 -25.55 -2.51 -8.37
CA LEU A 78 -26.83 -3.02 -8.88
C LEU A 78 -26.94 -4.55 -8.78
N HIS A 79 -25.85 -5.26 -9.02
CA HIS A 79 -25.80 -6.71 -8.83
C HIS A 79 -26.01 -7.07 -7.36
N MET A 80 -25.30 -6.43 -6.41
CA MET A 80 -25.47 -6.66 -4.98
C MET A 80 -26.92 -6.42 -4.53
N LEU A 81 -27.54 -5.31 -4.97
CA LEU A 81 -28.90 -4.96 -4.58
C LEU A 81 -29.94 -5.96 -5.11
N ARG A 82 -29.72 -6.54 -6.31
CA ARG A 82 -30.64 -7.48 -6.95
C ARG A 82 -30.50 -8.91 -6.46
N THR A 83 -29.26 -9.36 -6.30
CA THR A 83 -28.95 -10.77 -6.07
C THR A 83 -28.28 -11.04 -4.73
N GLY A 84 -27.79 -10.00 -4.07
CA GLY A 84 -26.99 -10.15 -2.85
C GLY A 84 -27.87 -10.44 -1.65
N ASP A 85 -27.43 -11.45 -0.93
CA ASP A 85 -27.87 -11.83 0.40
C ASP A 85 -26.64 -11.68 1.32
N PHE A 86 -26.26 -10.43 1.61
CA PHE A 86 -25.10 -10.10 2.41
C PHE A 86 -25.51 -9.55 3.78
N ASP A 87 -24.81 -9.96 4.82
CA ASP A 87 -24.93 -9.38 6.16
C ASP A 87 -24.21 -8.02 6.23
N LEU A 88 -23.08 -7.88 5.46
CA LEU A 88 -22.25 -6.70 5.45
C LEU A 88 -21.62 -6.48 4.07
N VAL A 89 -21.45 -5.21 3.68
CA VAL A 89 -20.67 -4.79 2.51
C VAL A 89 -19.51 -3.93 2.98
N HIS A 90 -18.28 -4.33 2.65
CA HIS A 90 -17.09 -3.54 2.91
C HIS A 90 -16.63 -2.82 1.64
N VAL A 91 -16.70 -1.49 1.66
CA VAL A 91 -16.34 -0.63 0.54
C VAL A 91 -14.92 -0.10 0.74
N HIS A 92 -13.98 -0.53 -0.09
CA HIS A 92 -12.62 0.00 -0.10
C HIS A 92 -12.51 1.17 -1.08
N LYS A 93 -11.91 2.25 -0.65
CA LYS A 93 -11.70 3.53 -1.37
C LYS A 93 -12.89 4.49 -1.37
N THR A 94 -12.51 5.74 -1.20
CA THR A 94 -13.43 6.88 -1.24
C THR A 94 -14.02 7.15 -2.64
N ASP A 95 -13.39 6.67 -3.73
CA ASP A 95 -13.92 6.81 -5.10
C ASP A 95 -15.19 5.97 -5.35
N ALA A 96 -15.46 4.97 -4.51
CA ALA A 96 -16.72 4.21 -4.52
C ALA A 96 -17.80 4.78 -3.56
N ALA A 97 -17.52 5.89 -2.88
CA ALA A 97 -18.39 6.42 -1.82
C ALA A 97 -19.80 6.81 -2.30
N PHE A 98 -19.95 7.20 -3.57
CA PHE A 98 -21.28 7.52 -4.16
C PHE A 98 -22.30 6.39 -3.96
N PHE A 99 -21.86 5.15 -3.90
CA PHE A 99 -22.72 3.98 -3.81
C PHE A 99 -23.04 3.57 -2.37
N ILE A 100 -22.35 4.12 -1.37
CA ILE A 100 -22.55 3.79 0.06
C ILE A 100 -24.01 4.03 0.49
N PRO A 101 -24.64 5.19 0.20
CA PRO A 101 -26.04 5.42 0.62
C PRO A 101 -27.04 4.45 -0.01
N MET A 102 -26.76 3.93 -1.21
CA MET A 102 -27.60 2.92 -1.86
C MET A 102 -27.47 1.56 -1.17
N LEU A 103 -26.22 1.17 -0.85
CA LEU A 103 -25.91 -0.10 -0.17
C LEU A 103 -26.43 -0.10 1.28
N ALA A 104 -26.29 1.02 1.99
CA ALA A 104 -26.71 1.16 3.39
C ALA A 104 -28.23 1.01 3.61
N ARG A 105 -29.03 1.15 2.54
CA ARG A 105 -30.49 0.89 2.62
C ARG A 105 -30.82 -0.60 2.79
N LYS A 106 -29.92 -1.48 2.42
CA LYS A 106 -30.16 -2.93 2.44
C LYS A 106 -29.18 -3.70 3.30
N PHE A 107 -27.96 -3.23 3.43
CA PHE A 107 -26.86 -3.93 4.08
C PHE A 107 -26.22 -3.07 5.16
N LYS A 108 -25.57 -3.69 6.13
CA LYS A 108 -24.59 -3.00 6.97
C LYS A 108 -23.37 -2.66 6.12
N VAL A 109 -22.85 -1.44 6.25
CA VAL A 109 -21.72 -0.99 5.41
C VAL A 109 -20.56 -0.53 6.27
N VAL A 110 -19.38 -1.08 5.95
CA VAL A 110 -18.09 -0.56 6.37
C VAL A 110 -17.47 0.14 5.16
N ALA A 111 -16.82 1.27 5.38
CA ALA A 111 -16.12 1.96 4.30
C ALA A 111 -14.72 2.40 4.75
N THR A 112 -13.69 1.96 4.01
CA THR A 112 -12.29 2.22 4.33
C THR A 112 -11.67 3.25 3.38
N SER A 113 -11.13 4.33 3.93
CA SER A 113 -10.31 5.29 3.21
C SER A 113 -8.84 4.84 3.22
N HIS A 114 -8.26 4.67 2.03
CA HIS A 114 -6.87 4.27 1.85
C HIS A 114 -5.92 5.44 1.60
N GLU A 115 -6.43 6.57 1.15
CA GLU A 115 -5.66 7.77 0.83
C GLU A 115 -6.59 8.96 0.56
N ALA A 116 -6.03 10.16 0.48
CA ALA A 116 -6.69 11.35 -0.05
C ALA A 116 -6.24 11.61 -1.51
N PRO A 117 -6.93 11.06 -2.53
CA PRO A 117 -6.44 11.05 -3.92
C PRO A 117 -6.20 12.45 -4.49
N TYR A 118 -6.92 13.46 -4.01
CA TYR A 118 -6.79 14.85 -4.47
C TYR A 118 -5.49 15.53 -4.02
N LYS A 119 -4.73 14.94 -3.09
CA LYS A 119 -3.37 15.41 -2.71
C LYS A 119 -2.34 15.10 -3.79
N ARG A 120 -2.64 14.19 -4.73
CA ARG A 120 -1.72 13.78 -5.80
C ARG A 120 -1.75 14.77 -6.96
N ASP A 121 -0.58 15.24 -7.39
CA ASP A 121 -0.46 16.25 -8.46
C ASP A 121 -0.81 15.74 -9.87
N LYS A 122 -0.83 14.43 -10.08
CA LYS A 122 -1.23 13.83 -11.36
C LYS A 122 -2.69 14.09 -11.78
N TRP A 123 -3.54 14.57 -10.86
CA TRP A 123 -4.94 14.81 -11.14
C TRP A 123 -5.22 16.26 -11.51
N SER A 124 -6.02 16.47 -12.55
CA SER A 124 -6.52 17.80 -12.93
C SER A 124 -7.41 18.41 -11.84
N GLY A 125 -7.58 19.72 -11.87
CA GLY A 125 -8.44 20.43 -10.92
C GLY A 125 -9.87 19.89 -10.87
N PHE A 126 -10.45 19.48 -12.01
CA PHE A 126 -11.77 18.85 -12.09
C PHE A 126 -11.81 17.50 -11.36
N THR A 127 -10.81 16.66 -11.60
CA THR A 127 -10.71 15.35 -10.94
C THR A 127 -10.46 15.49 -9.44
N LYS A 128 -9.64 16.48 -9.02
CA LYS A 128 -9.44 16.79 -7.59
C LYS A 128 -10.77 17.22 -6.93
N ARG A 129 -11.61 18.02 -7.64
CA ARG A 129 -12.94 18.42 -7.16
C ARG A 129 -13.91 17.23 -7.04
N TYR A 130 -13.89 16.32 -8.00
CA TYR A 130 -14.63 15.06 -7.94
C TYR A 130 -14.25 14.22 -6.71
N PHE A 131 -12.96 14.02 -6.44
CA PHE A 131 -12.53 13.27 -5.26
C PHE A 131 -12.91 13.93 -3.94
N ARG A 132 -12.86 15.27 -3.84
CA ARG A 132 -13.36 15.99 -2.66
C ARG A 132 -14.86 15.83 -2.47
N TRP A 133 -15.61 15.78 -3.55
CA TRP A 133 -17.06 15.52 -3.48
C TRP A 133 -17.33 14.08 -3.00
N MET A 134 -16.60 13.09 -3.50
CA MET A 134 -16.66 11.71 -3.02
C MET A 134 -16.30 11.59 -1.55
N GLU A 135 -15.27 12.31 -1.08
CA GLU A 135 -14.91 12.39 0.33
C GLU A 135 -16.05 12.95 1.20
N ASN A 136 -16.73 13.99 0.73
CA ASN A 136 -17.91 14.52 1.43
C ASN A 136 -19.04 13.48 1.55
N ILE A 137 -19.31 12.71 0.49
CA ILE A 137 -20.30 11.63 0.53
C ILE A 137 -19.86 10.55 1.53
N PHE A 138 -18.59 10.14 1.47
CA PHE A 138 -18.00 9.18 2.40
C PHE A 138 -18.22 9.65 3.85
N MET A 139 -17.85 10.88 4.16
CA MET A 139 -17.94 11.44 5.51
C MET A 139 -19.38 11.66 6.01
N LYS A 140 -20.35 11.86 5.11
CA LYS A 140 -21.77 12.05 5.47
C LYS A 140 -22.58 10.75 5.44
N SER A 141 -22.00 9.64 5.03
CA SER A 141 -22.71 8.35 4.90
C SER A 141 -23.00 7.72 6.27
N ASP A 142 -23.98 6.82 6.33
CA ASP A 142 -24.31 6.04 7.54
C ASP A 142 -23.40 4.81 7.73
N ALA A 143 -22.36 4.68 6.91
CA ALA A 143 -21.41 3.59 7.03
C ALA A 143 -20.52 3.71 8.29
N HIS A 144 -20.04 2.59 8.80
CA HIS A 144 -18.93 2.56 9.74
C HIS A 144 -17.65 2.91 8.99
N LEU A 145 -17.03 4.02 9.35
CA LEU A 145 -15.88 4.56 8.62
C LEU A 145 -14.57 4.13 9.24
N THR A 146 -13.66 3.64 8.39
CA THR A 146 -12.29 3.31 8.78
C THR A 146 -11.27 3.99 7.87
N SER A 147 -10.04 4.13 8.33
CA SER A 147 -8.90 4.60 7.56
C SER A 147 -7.65 3.82 7.92
N ILE A 148 -6.81 3.55 6.92
CA ILE A 148 -5.50 2.92 7.12
C ILE A 148 -4.40 3.93 7.53
N SER A 149 -4.73 5.22 7.60
CA SER A 149 -3.78 6.31 7.89
C SER A 149 -4.23 7.09 9.09
N ALA A 150 -3.42 7.11 10.16
CA ALA A 150 -3.70 7.87 11.36
C ALA A 150 -3.78 9.38 11.09
N PRO A 151 -2.88 10.01 10.30
CA PRO A 151 -3.00 11.41 9.91
C PRO A 151 -4.29 11.73 9.15
N LEU A 152 -4.76 10.78 8.32
CA LEU A 152 -6.02 10.97 7.60
C LEU A 152 -7.23 10.85 8.51
N SER A 153 -7.21 9.95 9.49
CA SER A 153 -8.26 9.85 10.52
C SER A 153 -8.37 11.14 11.33
N GLN A 154 -7.24 11.70 11.72
CA GLN A 154 -7.17 12.97 12.42
C GLN A 154 -7.71 14.13 11.57
N TYR A 155 -7.29 14.23 10.30
CA TYR A 155 -7.82 15.21 9.34
C TYR A 155 -9.35 15.13 9.20
N TYR A 156 -9.92 13.92 9.18
CA TYR A 156 -11.36 13.75 9.12
C TYR A 156 -12.07 14.25 10.38
N LEU A 157 -11.50 13.99 11.55
CA LEU A 157 -12.02 14.50 12.81
C LEU A 157 -11.99 16.03 12.83
N GLU A 158 -10.88 16.65 12.47
CA GLU A 158 -10.72 18.11 12.47
C GLU A 158 -11.62 18.80 11.46
N LYS A 159 -11.70 18.28 10.24
CA LYS A 159 -12.44 18.93 9.14
C LYS A 159 -13.94 18.68 9.18
N PHE A 160 -14.37 17.48 9.58
CA PHE A 160 -15.78 17.06 9.50
C PHE A 160 -16.41 16.82 10.87
N GLY A 161 -15.65 16.90 11.96
CA GLY A 161 -16.14 16.60 13.31
C GLY A 161 -16.53 15.12 13.50
N ARG A 162 -16.08 14.22 12.61
CA ARG A 162 -16.49 12.82 12.61
C ARG A 162 -15.28 11.90 12.83
N LYS A 163 -15.39 11.05 13.86
CA LYS A 163 -14.40 10.02 14.16
C LYS A 163 -14.40 8.94 13.08
N VAL A 164 -13.24 8.65 12.52
CA VAL A 164 -12.98 7.54 11.60
C VAL A 164 -12.04 6.57 12.32
N GLN A 165 -12.42 5.31 12.43
CA GLN A 165 -11.63 4.32 13.14
C GLN A 165 -10.33 4.06 12.38
N TYR A 166 -9.19 4.22 13.03
CA TYR A 166 -7.90 3.85 12.47
C TYR A 166 -7.70 2.34 12.60
N ILE A 167 -7.53 1.66 11.47
CA ILE A 167 -7.10 0.26 11.37
C ILE A 167 -5.99 0.24 10.31
N PRO A 168 -4.71 0.05 10.70
CA PRO A 168 -3.58 0.12 9.78
C PRO A 168 -3.56 -1.02 8.76
N ASN A 169 -2.66 -0.92 7.79
CA ASN A 169 -2.29 -2.08 6.98
C ASN A 169 -1.45 -3.05 7.83
N GLY A 170 -1.63 -4.34 7.58
CA GLY A 170 -0.77 -5.39 8.11
C GLY A 170 0.12 -5.99 7.04
N VAL A 171 1.19 -6.65 7.47
CA VAL A 171 2.08 -7.42 6.61
C VAL A 171 2.28 -8.83 7.15
N ASP A 172 2.65 -9.72 6.26
CA ASP A 172 3.10 -11.06 6.62
C ASP A 172 4.47 -10.96 7.30
N ILE A 173 4.53 -11.37 8.56
CA ILE A 173 5.78 -11.40 9.30
C ILE A 173 6.63 -12.66 9.02
N HIS A 174 6.02 -13.69 8.41
CA HIS A 174 6.66 -14.95 8.05
C HIS A 174 7.00 -14.96 6.55
N MET A 175 7.91 -14.08 6.14
CA MET A 175 8.38 -14.03 4.77
C MET A 175 9.41 -15.13 4.51
N ASN A 176 9.45 -15.63 3.27
CA ASN A 176 10.39 -16.66 2.84
C ASN A 176 11.23 -16.14 1.65
N PRO A 177 12.28 -15.34 1.90
CA PRO A 177 13.12 -14.74 0.86
C PRO A 177 13.84 -15.79 0.03
N ASP A 178 13.77 -15.68 -1.29
CA ASP A 178 14.48 -16.53 -2.25
C ASP A 178 15.87 -15.95 -2.55
N PHE A 179 16.83 -16.29 -1.72
CA PHE A 179 18.20 -15.77 -1.83
C PHE A 179 18.93 -16.27 -3.07
N ASP A 180 18.69 -17.52 -3.52
CA ASP A 180 19.34 -18.07 -4.70
C ASP A 180 18.91 -17.28 -5.95
N ALA A 181 17.62 -16.99 -6.08
CA ALA A 181 17.12 -16.15 -7.17
C ALA A 181 17.64 -14.70 -7.07
N ALA A 182 17.82 -14.16 -5.86
CA ALA A 182 18.39 -12.82 -5.68
C ALA A 182 19.88 -12.78 -6.07
N ASP A 183 20.66 -13.75 -5.65
CA ASP A 183 22.09 -13.84 -5.98
C ASP A 183 22.29 -14.02 -7.50
N GLN A 184 21.42 -14.81 -8.16
CA GLN A 184 21.41 -14.92 -9.62
C GLN A 184 21.10 -13.57 -10.29
N LEU A 185 20.06 -12.85 -9.83
CA LEU A 185 19.68 -11.55 -10.38
C LEU A 185 20.79 -10.51 -10.21
N LEU A 186 21.45 -10.49 -9.05
CA LEU A 186 22.59 -9.62 -8.79
C LEU A 186 23.76 -9.91 -9.75
N ALA A 187 24.06 -11.19 -9.97
CA ALA A 187 25.11 -11.61 -10.91
C ALA A 187 24.76 -11.23 -12.37
N GLU A 188 23.51 -11.42 -12.80
CA GLU A 188 23.04 -11.03 -14.14
C GLU A 188 23.22 -9.52 -14.41
N HIS A 189 23.08 -8.70 -13.36
CA HIS A 189 23.26 -7.25 -13.43
C HIS A 189 24.66 -6.76 -13.04
N GLN A 190 25.62 -7.69 -12.82
CA GLN A 190 27.01 -7.37 -12.45
C GLN A 190 27.09 -6.53 -11.16
N ILE A 191 26.24 -6.84 -10.18
CA ILE A 191 26.24 -6.21 -8.86
C ILE A 191 27.00 -7.13 -7.91
N ASP A 192 28.26 -6.83 -7.69
CA ASP A 192 29.25 -7.69 -7.01
C ASP A 192 29.62 -7.20 -5.59
N GLY A 193 28.91 -6.19 -5.08
CA GLY A 193 29.19 -5.58 -3.78
C GLY A 193 27.94 -5.08 -3.07
N PRO A 194 28.12 -4.37 -1.95
CA PRO A 194 27.03 -3.72 -1.23
C PRO A 194 26.26 -2.75 -2.13
N PHE A 195 24.95 -2.70 -1.97
CA PHE A 195 24.12 -1.82 -2.79
C PHE A 195 23.03 -1.13 -1.98
N VAL A 196 22.70 0.06 -2.44
CA VAL A 196 21.52 0.82 -2.00
C VAL A 196 20.32 0.39 -2.84
N PHE A 197 19.21 0.11 -2.20
CA PHE A 197 18.02 -0.39 -2.87
C PHE A 197 16.84 0.59 -2.81
N PHE A 198 16.19 0.74 -3.93
CA PHE A 198 14.88 1.38 -4.07
C PHE A 198 13.95 0.43 -4.83
N ALA A 199 12.74 0.24 -4.32
CA ALA A 199 11.74 -0.57 -5.01
C ALA A 199 10.35 0.09 -4.97
N ALA A 200 9.69 0.13 -6.13
CA ALA A 200 8.31 0.56 -6.25
C ALA A 200 7.64 -0.18 -7.40
N ARG A 201 6.36 -0.56 -7.25
CA ARG A 201 5.65 -1.21 -8.36
C ARG A 201 5.71 -0.39 -9.65
N ARG A 202 5.56 0.93 -9.55
CA ARG A 202 5.73 1.90 -10.64
C ARG A 202 6.73 2.95 -10.23
N VAL A 203 7.75 3.11 -11.01
CA VAL A 203 8.78 4.14 -10.81
C VAL A 203 8.21 5.47 -11.31
N MET A 204 7.86 6.36 -10.38
CA MET A 204 7.19 7.62 -10.67
C MET A 204 7.64 8.72 -9.70
N ALA A 205 7.48 9.99 -10.07
CA ALA A 205 7.97 11.13 -9.31
C ALA A 205 7.51 11.11 -7.84
N THR A 206 6.24 10.80 -7.57
CA THR A 206 5.71 10.75 -6.20
C THR A 206 6.35 9.65 -5.32
N LYS A 207 7.13 8.73 -5.89
CA LYS A 207 7.94 7.75 -5.17
C LYS A 207 9.37 8.22 -4.90
N GLY A 208 9.77 9.36 -5.45
CA GLY A 208 10.97 10.11 -5.13
C GLY A 208 12.33 9.55 -5.59
N PRO A 209 12.45 8.58 -6.54
CA PRO A 209 13.77 8.04 -6.93
C PRO A 209 14.70 9.12 -7.49
N HIS A 210 14.16 10.17 -8.08
CA HIS A 210 14.93 11.31 -8.56
C HIS A 210 15.56 12.13 -7.43
N HIS A 211 14.93 12.22 -6.24
CA HIS A 211 15.54 12.84 -5.05
C HIS A 211 16.72 12.00 -4.56
N MET A 212 16.55 10.66 -4.50
CA MET A 212 17.62 9.73 -4.16
C MET A 212 18.83 9.89 -5.10
N LEU A 213 18.59 9.84 -6.42
CA LEU A 213 19.68 9.96 -7.39
C LEU A 213 20.40 11.33 -7.31
N LYS A 214 19.65 12.42 -7.12
CA LYS A 214 20.25 13.76 -6.91
C LYS A 214 21.11 13.81 -5.65
N ALA A 215 20.64 13.23 -4.54
CA ALA A 215 21.38 13.20 -3.27
C ALA A 215 22.66 12.38 -3.40
N LEU A 216 22.58 11.16 -3.96
CA LEU A 216 23.74 10.29 -4.15
C LEU A 216 24.76 10.87 -5.14
N LYS A 217 24.29 11.58 -6.17
CA LYS A 217 25.17 12.32 -7.11
C LYS A 217 25.91 13.47 -6.43
N ARG A 218 25.25 14.20 -5.53
CA ARG A 218 25.84 15.31 -4.79
C ARG A 218 27.03 14.91 -3.92
N ILE A 219 26.99 13.70 -3.35
CA ILE A 219 28.05 13.14 -2.51
C ILE A 219 29.05 12.27 -3.30
N ASP A 220 28.94 12.26 -4.62
CA ASP A 220 29.78 11.45 -5.52
C ASP A 220 29.81 9.95 -5.13
N TYR A 221 28.64 9.40 -4.75
CA TYR A 221 28.50 8.01 -4.30
C TYR A 221 28.99 7.04 -5.39
N LYS A 222 29.84 6.08 -5.00
CA LYS A 222 30.49 5.13 -5.93
C LYS A 222 29.95 3.71 -5.84
N GLY A 223 29.17 3.39 -4.83
CA GLY A 223 28.56 2.07 -4.67
C GLY A 223 27.44 1.80 -5.68
N HIS A 224 26.94 0.58 -5.69
CA HIS A 224 25.82 0.19 -6.54
C HIS A 224 24.50 0.78 -6.04
N ILE A 225 23.70 1.28 -6.98
CA ILE A 225 22.35 1.79 -6.74
C ILE A 225 21.39 0.94 -7.55
N VAL A 226 20.53 0.19 -6.90
CA VAL A 226 19.59 -0.73 -7.55
C VAL A 226 18.16 -0.17 -7.49
N ILE A 227 17.54 -0.02 -8.64
CA ILE A 227 16.18 0.49 -8.79
C ILE A 227 15.29 -0.61 -9.39
N ALA A 228 14.35 -1.13 -8.58
CA ALA A 228 13.37 -2.10 -9.00
C ALA A 228 12.00 -1.46 -9.22
N GLY A 229 11.33 -1.77 -10.33
CA GLY A 229 9.98 -1.32 -10.64
C GLY A 229 9.73 -1.07 -12.12
N ASP A 230 8.46 -0.84 -12.44
CA ASP A 230 8.06 -0.56 -13.81
C ASP A 230 8.38 0.90 -14.19
N THR A 231 9.29 1.08 -15.12
CA THR A 231 9.71 2.37 -15.70
C THR A 231 9.01 2.68 -17.01
N THR A 232 8.24 1.76 -17.59
CA THR A 232 7.68 1.88 -18.94
C THR A 232 6.43 2.76 -19.02
N GLU A 233 5.69 2.92 -17.92
CA GLU A 233 4.44 3.70 -17.90
C GLU A 233 4.65 5.21 -18.07
N LEU A 234 5.84 5.75 -17.74
CA LEU A 234 6.15 7.18 -17.74
C LEU A 234 7.47 7.49 -18.46
N PRO A 235 7.54 7.37 -19.79
CA PRO A 235 8.81 7.47 -20.54
C PRO A 235 9.57 8.79 -20.35
N ALA A 236 8.88 9.90 -20.11
CA ALA A 236 9.53 11.18 -19.85
C ALA A 236 10.28 11.18 -18.51
N PHE A 237 9.67 10.62 -17.48
CA PHE A 237 10.28 10.49 -16.16
C PHE A 237 11.41 9.47 -16.16
N THR A 238 11.27 8.39 -16.92
CA THR A 238 12.35 7.40 -17.11
C THR A 238 13.60 8.06 -17.70
N ARG A 239 13.45 8.86 -18.75
CA ARG A 239 14.58 9.63 -19.32
C ARG A 239 15.21 10.60 -18.31
N GLU A 240 14.40 11.25 -17.47
CA GLU A 240 14.93 12.10 -16.39
C GLU A 240 15.81 11.27 -15.43
N LEU A 241 15.37 10.08 -15.03
CA LEU A 241 16.15 9.19 -14.16
C LEU A 241 17.45 8.71 -14.83
N GLU A 242 17.40 8.36 -16.12
CA GLU A 242 18.59 7.98 -16.90
C GLU A 242 19.62 9.12 -16.97
N GLU A 243 19.18 10.37 -17.16
CA GLU A 243 20.09 11.54 -17.13
C GLU A 243 20.68 11.79 -15.73
N LEU A 244 19.86 11.64 -14.68
CA LEU A 244 20.34 11.74 -13.29
C LEU A 244 21.34 10.66 -12.93
N SER A 245 21.22 9.47 -13.53
CA SER A 245 22.08 8.31 -13.31
C SER A 245 23.49 8.47 -13.90
N LYS A 246 23.71 9.41 -14.83
CA LYS A 246 25.01 9.63 -15.44
C LYS A 246 26.07 9.99 -14.39
N GLY A 247 27.13 9.18 -14.33
CA GLY A 247 28.23 9.30 -13.36
C GLY A 247 28.00 8.58 -12.03
N LEU A 248 26.86 7.88 -11.88
CA LEU A 248 26.54 6.97 -10.80
C LEU A 248 26.51 5.52 -11.33
N ASN A 249 26.70 4.54 -10.44
CA ASN A 249 26.59 3.13 -10.77
C ASN A 249 25.15 2.64 -10.52
N VAL A 250 24.22 2.96 -11.44
CA VAL A 250 22.80 2.69 -11.31
C VAL A 250 22.36 1.51 -12.16
N HIS A 251 21.64 0.58 -11.54
CA HIS A 251 21.10 -0.62 -12.16
C HIS A 251 19.56 -0.57 -12.13
N PHE A 252 18.94 -0.40 -13.30
CA PHE A 252 17.48 -0.53 -13.46
C PHE A 252 17.16 -1.98 -13.76
N ILE A 253 16.70 -2.73 -12.76
CA ILE A 253 16.46 -4.20 -12.86
C ILE A 253 15.01 -4.56 -13.24
N GLY A 254 14.18 -3.54 -13.57
CA GLY A 254 12.81 -3.76 -13.95
C GLY A 254 11.90 -4.17 -12.78
N MET A 255 10.69 -4.64 -13.12
CA MET A 255 9.69 -5.00 -12.12
C MET A 255 9.87 -6.44 -11.63
N ILE A 256 10.23 -6.62 -10.37
CA ILE A 256 10.24 -7.91 -9.70
C ILE A 256 8.79 -8.29 -9.33
N ARG A 257 8.25 -9.35 -9.95
CA ARG A 257 6.90 -9.84 -9.69
C ARG A 257 6.84 -10.93 -8.61
N ASN A 258 7.91 -11.68 -8.47
CA ASN A 258 8.06 -12.68 -7.41
C ASN A 258 8.33 -11.96 -6.09
N LYS A 259 7.44 -12.15 -5.11
CA LYS A 259 7.54 -11.50 -3.81
C LYS A 259 8.75 -11.99 -3.03
N ASP A 260 9.02 -13.30 -3.05
CA ASP A 260 10.12 -13.90 -2.28
C ASP A 260 11.48 -13.42 -2.80
N LEU A 261 11.61 -13.29 -4.12
CA LEU A 261 12.78 -12.65 -4.75
C LEU A 261 12.90 -11.16 -4.34
N LEU A 262 11.82 -10.39 -4.38
CA LEU A 262 11.85 -8.98 -3.98
C LEU A 262 12.29 -8.84 -2.51
N MET A 263 11.78 -9.69 -1.63
CA MET A 263 12.15 -9.69 -0.21
C MET A 263 13.62 -10.09 0.01
N ALA A 264 14.12 -11.05 -0.76
CA ALA A 264 15.54 -11.42 -0.74
C ALA A 264 16.43 -10.25 -1.21
N MET A 265 16.05 -9.54 -2.26
CA MET A 265 16.77 -8.33 -2.72
C MET A 265 16.78 -7.23 -1.65
N VAL A 266 15.68 -7.06 -0.90
CA VAL A 266 15.62 -6.12 0.23
C VAL A 266 16.62 -6.52 1.32
N GLN A 267 16.69 -7.79 1.71
CA GLN A 267 17.62 -8.27 2.75
C GLN A 267 19.06 -8.27 2.30
N ARG A 268 19.36 -8.42 1.00
CA ARG A 268 20.72 -8.30 0.44
C ARG A 268 21.20 -6.85 0.37
N ALA A 269 20.27 -5.88 0.37
CA ALA A 269 20.61 -4.47 0.32
C ALA A 269 21.28 -4.01 1.63
N GLU A 270 22.33 -3.21 1.51
CA GLU A 270 22.97 -2.57 2.65
C GLU A 270 22.02 -1.59 3.35
N ARG A 271 21.21 -0.89 2.55
CA ARG A 271 20.13 0.00 3.03
C ARG A 271 19.07 0.20 1.96
N PHE A 272 17.87 0.45 2.44
CA PHE A 272 16.72 0.79 1.60
C PHE A 272 16.42 2.28 1.70
N ILE A 273 16.27 2.96 0.55
CA ILE A 273 15.85 4.36 0.55
C ILE A 273 14.38 4.46 0.14
N PHE A 274 13.58 5.10 1.00
CA PHE A 274 12.15 5.29 0.82
C PHE A 274 11.79 6.78 0.70
N PRO A 275 12.07 7.43 -0.46
CA PRO A 275 11.95 8.87 -0.65
C PRO A 275 10.58 9.30 -1.15
N SER A 276 9.52 8.59 -0.77
CA SER A 276 8.15 8.85 -1.22
C SER A 276 7.67 10.23 -0.78
N GLU A 277 7.10 11.00 -1.70
CA GLU A 277 6.56 12.34 -1.42
C GLU A 277 5.17 12.31 -0.79
N THR A 278 4.44 11.22 -0.96
CA THR A 278 3.08 11.03 -0.43
C THR A 278 2.70 9.55 -0.47
N GLU A 279 2.03 9.09 0.57
CA GLU A 279 1.50 7.73 0.71
C GLU A 279 0.10 7.75 1.32
N GLY A 280 -0.53 6.60 1.43
CA GLY A 280 -1.63 6.37 2.36
C GLY A 280 -1.09 5.75 3.64
N MET A 281 -0.64 4.50 3.52
CA MET A 281 0.22 3.76 4.42
C MET A 281 0.94 2.72 3.57
N SER A 282 2.26 2.77 3.52
CA SER A 282 3.03 1.94 2.58
C SER A 282 3.23 0.52 3.08
N ILE A 283 2.63 -0.45 2.39
CA ILE A 283 2.90 -1.88 2.63
C ILE A 283 4.38 -2.20 2.37
N MET A 284 4.98 -1.59 1.33
CA MET A 284 6.39 -1.82 1.03
C MET A 284 7.31 -1.37 2.18
N LEU A 285 7.01 -0.22 2.81
CA LEU A 285 7.80 0.23 3.96
C LEU A 285 7.69 -0.75 5.13
N LEU A 286 6.48 -1.24 5.42
CA LEU A 286 6.27 -2.27 6.45
C LEU A 286 7.01 -3.58 6.12
N GLU A 287 7.00 -4.01 4.86
CA GLU A 287 7.68 -5.23 4.42
C GLU A 287 9.20 -5.13 4.55
N VAL A 288 9.79 -4.01 4.11
CA VAL A 288 11.23 -3.73 4.26
C VAL A 288 11.62 -3.71 5.73
N THR A 289 10.82 -3.03 6.55
CA THR A 289 11.04 -2.96 7.99
C THR A 289 10.96 -4.34 8.65
N ASN A 290 9.99 -5.17 8.27
CA ASN A 290 9.88 -6.55 8.79
C ASN A 290 11.10 -7.42 8.50
N LEU A 291 11.85 -7.11 7.46
CA LEU A 291 13.07 -7.83 7.10
C LEU A 291 14.32 -7.36 7.84
N GLY A 292 14.22 -6.33 8.67
CA GLY A 292 15.34 -5.78 9.43
C GLY A 292 16.38 -5.06 8.56
N THR A 293 16.01 -4.59 7.38
CA THR A 293 16.88 -3.81 6.50
C THR A 293 16.94 -2.36 6.97
N PRO A 294 18.14 -1.75 7.11
CA PRO A 294 18.27 -0.34 7.46
C PRO A 294 17.59 0.60 6.46
N ILE A 295 16.81 1.57 6.95
CA ILE A 295 15.97 2.44 6.11
C ILE A 295 16.32 3.92 6.30
N ILE A 296 16.40 4.65 5.17
CA ILE A 296 16.35 6.10 5.15
C ILE A 296 15.04 6.50 4.45
N ALA A 297 14.12 7.13 5.18
CA ALA A 297 12.78 7.46 4.68
C ALA A 297 12.50 8.96 4.70
N SER A 298 11.61 9.43 3.83
CA SER A 298 11.08 10.80 3.92
C SER A 298 10.20 10.97 5.16
N ASP A 299 10.22 12.15 5.77
CA ASP A 299 9.46 12.50 6.98
C ASP A 299 8.00 12.87 6.71
N ILE A 300 7.40 12.28 5.66
CA ILE A 300 5.97 12.51 5.40
C ILE A 300 5.12 12.04 6.59
N PRO A 301 3.99 12.72 6.88
CA PRO A 301 3.15 12.38 8.03
C PRO A 301 2.71 10.92 8.07
N GLU A 302 2.54 10.30 6.92
CA GLU A 302 2.14 8.90 6.79
C GLU A 302 3.25 7.93 7.25
N ASN A 303 4.53 8.30 7.13
CA ASN A 303 5.65 7.51 7.61
C ASN A 303 5.92 7.76 9.11
N THR A 304 5.94 9.04 9.52
CA THR A 304 6.23 9.43 10.91
C THR A 304 5.10 9.10 11.88
N ALA A 305 3.89 8.82 11.39
CA ALA A 305 2.79 8.30 12.21
C ALA A 305 2.91 6.79 12.51
N VAL A 306 3.76 6.06 11.80
CA VAL A 306 3.97 4.61 11.92
C VAL A 306 5.30 4.33 12.63
N PHE A 307 6.33 5.09 12.28
CA PHE A 307 7.71 4.91 12.73
C PHE A 307 8.28 6.20 13.30
N ASP A 308 9.25 6.07 14.19
CA ASP A 308 9.97 7.21 14.78
C ASP A 308 11.49 7.11 14.53
N GLU A 309 12.26 8.04 15.13
CA GLU A 309 13.72 8.11 14.99
C GLU A 309 14.46 6.91 15.61
N GLN A 310 13.80 6.07 16.41
CA GLN A 310 14.37 4.82 16.91
C GLN A 310 14.22 3.67 15.94
N ASP A 311 13.31 3.81 14.95
CA ASP A 311 12.99 2.79 13.97
C ASP A 311 13.79 2.96 12.68
N MET A 312 13.93 4.20 12.19
CA MET A 312 14.62 4.49 10.93
C MET A 312 15.16 5.92 10.90
N LEU A 313 15.97 6.23 9.91
CA LEU A 313 16.50 7.56 9.72
C LEU A 313 15.58 8.37 8.81
N PHE A 314 15.07 9.50 9.32
CA PHE A 314 14.24 10.38 8.50
C PHE A 314 15.03 11.52 7.90
N PHE A 315 14.64 11.91 6.67
CA PHE A 315 15.08 13.13 6.00
C PHE A 315 13.86 13.97 5.61
N ARG A 316 14.03 15.29 5.52
CA ARG A 316 12.97 16.22 5.14
C ARG A 316 12.47 15.94 3.73
N ASN A 317 11.17 15.75 3.60
CA ASN A 317 10.54 15.39 2.33
C ASN A 317 10.96 16.34 1.20
N LYS A 318 11.42 15.77 0.06
CA LYS A 318 11.92 16.48 -1.13
C LYS A 318 13.24 17.25 -0.94
N ASP A 319 13.84 17.22 0.21
CA ASP A 319 15.10 17.89 0.50
C ASP A 319 16.29 16.98 0.13
N VAL A 320 16.92 17.32 -1.00
CA VAL A 320 18.04 16.56 -1.57
C VAL A 320 19.30 16.71 -0.71
N GLU A 321 19.50 17.90 -0.13
CA GLU A 321 20.63 18.17 0.76
C GLU A 321 20.54 17.36 2.03
N ASP A 322 19.38 17.39 2.68
CA ASP A 322 19.16 16.63 3.92
C ASP A 322 19.27 15.13 3.68
N LEU A 323 18.72 14.62 2.57
CA LEU A 323 18.90 13.20 2.19
C LEU A 323 20.38 12.85 2.01
N ALA A 324 21.18 13.71 1.38
CA ALA A 324 22.61 13.50 1.19
C ALA A 324 23.36 13.47 2.54
N GLU A 325 23.05 14.41 3.46
CA GLU A 325 23.61 14.45 4.80
C GLU A 325 23.23 13.22 5.62
N LYS A 326 21.95 12.83 5.61
CA LYS A 326 21.45 11.62 6.28
C LYS A 326 22.09 10.35 5.72
N PHE A 327 22.32 10.29 4.42
CA PHE A 327 23.00 9.15 3.81
C PHE A 327 24.45 9.02 4.30
N LEU A 328 25.23 10.11 4.28
CA LEU A 328 26.61 10.12 4.82
C LEU A 328 26.65 9.78 6.31
N TRP A 329 25.68 10.29 7.08
CA TRP A 329 25.57 9.93 8.48
C TRP A 329 25.30 8.42 8.66
N ALA A 330 24.42 7.83 7.86
CA ALA A 330 24.10 6.41 7.91
C ALA A 330 25.32 5.54 7.53
N GLU A 331 26.14 5.98 6.57
CA GLU A 331 27.41 5.32 6.23
C GLU A 331 28.42 5.34 7.40
N ALA A 332 28.50 6.45 8.10
CA ALA A 332 29.39 6.60 9.26
C ALA A 332 28.88 5.89 10.53
N ASN A 333 27.60 5.48 10.56
CA ASN A 333 26.97 4.91 11.75
C ASN A 333 26.20 3.60 11.47
N PRO A 334 26.85 2.57 10.86
CA PRO A 334 26.14 1.35 10.42
C PRO A 334 25.52 0.57 11.58
N GLU A 335 26.19 0.53 12.74
CA GLU A 335 25.68 -0.15 13.94
C GLU A 335 24.37 0.49 14.46
N VAL A 336 24.31 1.83 14.45
CA VAL A 336 23.09 2.56 14.87
C VAL A 336 21.96 2.29 13.87
N MET A 337 22.26 2.27 12.58
CA MET A 337 21.26 1.93 11.56
C MET A 337 20.74 0.50 11.71
N HIS A 338 21.62 -0.44 12.05
CA HIS A 338 21.23 -1.83 12.33
C HIS A 338 20.34 -1.94 13.56
N GLN A 339 20.68 -1.24 14.66
CA GLN A 339 19.85 -1.23 15.88
C GLN A 339 18.45 -0.64 15.63
N ARG A 340 18.36 0.44 14.85
CA ARG A 340 17.09 1.00 14.40
C ARG A 340 16.26 0.00 13.61
N ALA A 341 16.88 -0.71 12.66
CA ALA A 341 16.21 -1.71 11.84
C ALA A 341 15.65 -2.87 12.68
N LEU A 342 16.38 -3.35 13.69
CA LEU A 342 15.90 -4.38 14.62
C LEU A 342 14.73 -3.88 15.50
N HIS A 343 14.81 -2.64 16.00
CA HIS A 343 13.73 -2.03 16.78
C HIS A 343 12.44 -1.90 15.94
N ALA A 344 12.58 -1.40 14.72
CA ALA A 344 11.48 -1.26 13.78
C ALA A 344 10.88 -2.62 13.38
N GLN A 345 11.70 -3.65 13.17
CA GLN A 345 11.27 -5.02 12.90
C GLN A 345 10.39 -5.56 14.03
N GLN A 346 10.79 -5.36 15.28
CA GLN A 346 10.01 -5.78 16.45
C GLN A 346 8.66 -5.05 16.50
N ARG A 347 8.63 -3.74 16.23
CA ARG A 347 7.39 -2.94 16.15
C ARG A 347 6.45 -3.50 15.09
N VAL A 348 6.94 -3.81 13.88
CA VAL A 348 6.11 -4.37 12.83
C VAL A 348 5.53 -5.73 13.23
N ALA A 349 6.32 -6.59 13.85
CA ALA A 349 5.86 -7.90 14.29
C ALA A 349 4.76 -7.83 15.36
N THR A 350 4.80 -6.80 16.24
CA THR A 350 3.85 -6.66 17.35
C THR A 350 2.63 -5.79 17.05
N GLU A 351 2.75 -4.80 16.14
CA GLU A 351 1.70 -3.81 15.90
C GLU A 351 1.08 -3.92 14.50
N TYR A 352 1.85 -4.41 13.50
CA TYR A 352 1.46 -4.40 12.09
C TYR A 352 1.45 -5.80 11.45
N ASN A 353 1.39 -6.85 12.26
CA ASN A 353 1.17 -8.22 11.80
C ASN A 353 -0.23 -8.33 11.15
N ARG A 354 -0.31 -8.89 9.94
CA ARG A 354 -1.57 -9.02 9.18
C ARG A 354 -2.67 -9.80 9.92
N GLU A 355 -2.30 -10.77 10.77
CA GLU A 355 -3.24 -11.55 11.55
C GLU A 355 -3.91 -10.70 12.63
N LEU A 356 -3.13 -9.88 13.35
CA LEU A 356 -3.64 -8.92 14.32
C LEU A 356 -4.56 -7.87 13.66
N ILE A 357 -4.18 -7.38 12.49
CA ILE A 357 -4.99 -6.40 11.76
C ILE A 357 -6.28 -7.04 11.25
N ALA A 358 -6.22 -8.27 10.75
CA ALA A 358 -7.41 -9.01 10.35
C ALA A 358 -8.37 -9.23 11.52
N GLU A 359 -7.86 -9.53 12.73
CA GLU A 359 -8.70 -9.69 13.92
C GLU A 359 -9.37 -8.35 14.32
N GLN A 360 -8.70 -7.21 14.20
CA GLN A 360 -9.35 -5.90 14.42
C GLN A 360 -10.53 -5.68 13.46
N TYR A 361 -10.39 -6.08 12.18
CA TYR A 361 -11.50 -6.05 11.23
C TYR A 361 -12.60 -7.05 11.61
N ALA A 362 -12.24 -8.25 12.05
CA ALA A 362 -13.20 -9.26 12.47
C ALA A 362 -14.01 -8.81 13.68
N GLU A 363 -13.37 -8.24 14.70
CA GLU A 363 -14.05 -7.66 15.87
C GLU A 363 -15.05 -6.57 15.47
N MET A 364 -14.64 -5.68 14.56
CA MET A 364 -15.52 -4.64 14.03
C MET A 364 -16.71 -5.23 13.24
N TYR A 365 -16.46 -6.24 12.40
CA TYR A 365 -17.53 -6.91 11.64
C TYR A 365 -18.52 -7.59 12.57
N ASP A 366 -18.04 -8.33 13.56
CA ASP A 366 -18.89 -9.03 14.53
C ASP A 366 -19.75 -8.04 15.32
N ALA A 367 -19.15 -6.97 15.82
CA ALA A 367 -19.89 -5.93 16.54
C ALA A 367 -21.00 -5.30 15.67
N LEU A 368 -20.72 -5.01 14.40
CA LEU A 368 -21.70 -4.48 13.46
C LEU A 368 -22.79 -5.49 13.11
N MET A 369 -22.46 -6.77 13.00
CA MET A 369 -23.42 -7.83 12.67
C MET A 369 -24.17 -8.38 13.89
N GLY A 370 -23.83 -7.93 15.10
CA GLY A 370 -24.45 -8.38 16.33
C GLY A 370 -24.09 -9.83 16.69
N ILE A 371 -22.85 -10.21 16.38
CA ILE A 371 -22.30 -11.51 16.77
C ILE A 371 -21.68 -11.34 18.16
N GLU A 372 -22.19 -12.04 19.15
CA GLU A 372 -21.60 -12.07 20.49
C GLU A 372 -20.27 -12.84 20.47
N LYS A 373 -19.25 -12.29 21.13
CA LYS A 373 -18.01 -13.05 21.38
C LYS A 373 -18.37 -14.27 22.25
N VAL A 374 -18.17 -15.45 21.73
CA VAL A 374 -18.17 -16.66 22.58
C VAL A 374 -16.95 -16.53 23.48
N SER A 375 -17.18 -16.24 24.75
CA SER A 375 -16.17 -16.11 25.82
C SER A 375 -15.40 -17.39 26.04
#